data_0cd0d57d200aa5d856fc90fb9d83b466
#
_entry.id   0cd0d57d200aa5d856fc90fb9d83b466
#
_cell.length_a   1.000
_cell.length_b   1.000
_cell.length_c   1.000
_cell.angle_alpha   90.00
_cell.angle_beta   90.00
_cell.angle_gamma   90.00
#
_symmetry.space_group_name_H-M   'P 1'
#
loop_
_entity.id
_entity.type
_entity.pdbx_description
1 polymer ?
#
loop_
_entity_poly.entity_id
_entity_poly.type
_entity_poly.pdbx_seq_one_letter_code
_entity_poly.pdbx_strand_id
1 'polypeptide(L)'
;TTDNPKGIMFSQFNMMSKRFSRALALPKIGSNDIFLCYLPLYHTFGRYFEMMGSLFWGATYSFAESPAFNSLLKDFKIIRPTIFISIPKRWVQLYDMLDSNLDLGSDPKSDIKEQLNEITGGNLKWGLSAAGYLDSDIFSFFHDLGIKLLSGYGMTEATGGITMTPPHDYQPNSVGKALPGIELKLEKDGELCIQGPYVAEGYFKDDESKVFVDGWFHTEDIFEENNGHYFIIDRKKDIYKNSRGQTIAPQKIENLFQDFESIKTVFLVGDGEEFNTVLIHPNFQNEKIAAYKGKTSEIRELFSSMILSVNSFLSPFERIVNYVVINRDFSEKNGELTPKGTFKRKRIIKNFEEIIAPLYEKNYTSLRYNNKEIRIPKWVIREIGTLDRNISWDGKTISIHDSSKTLSMSWNSNSVQLGDFSYTLENDILDLDIFIQSP
;
A
#
# COMPACT_ATOMS: atom_id res chain seq x y z
N THR A 1 3.83 2.99 18.71
CA THR A 1 3.18 4.05 17.92
C THR A 1 1.69 4.21 18.23
N THR A 2 1.24 3.70 19.36
CA THR A 2 -0.09 3.94 19.92
C THR A 2 -0.02 5.15 20.84
N ASP A 3 -1.14 5.80 21.11
CA ASP A 3 -1.24 6.94 22.02
C ASP A 3 -0.74 6.58 23.46
N ASN A 4 -0.74 5.28 23.79
CA ASN A 4 -0.14 4.73 25.01
C ASN A 4 1.01 3.78 24.64
N PRO A 5 2.27 4.16 24.85
CA PRO A 5 3.43 3.31 24.57
C PRO A 5 3.44 2.09 25.51
N LYS A 6 3.64 0.89 24.93
CA LYS A 6 3.78 -0.37 25.68
C LYS A 6 5.25 -0.71 25.86
N GLY A 7 5.63 -1.12 27.04
CA GLY A 7 6.97 -1.64 27.32
C GLY A 7 7.09 -3.11 26.86
N ILE A 8 7.94 -3.40 25.91
CA ILE A 8 8.17 -4.77 25.44
C ILE A 8 9.35 -5.38 26.19
N MET A 9 9.17 -6.56 26.75
CA MET A 9 10.20 -7.25 27.52
C MET A 9 10.96 -8.24 26.66
N PHE A 10 12.29 -8.10 26.65
CA PHE A 10 13.20 -9.02 25.97
C PHE A 10 14.21 -9.61 26.92
N SER A 11 14.44 -10.91 26.84
CA SER A 11 15.57 -11.56 27.46
C SER A 11 16.85 -11.40 26.62
N GLN A 12 18.00 -11.62 27.24
CA GLN A 12 19.28 -11.72 26.50
C GLN A 12 19.23 -12.86 25.48
N PHE A 13 18.51 -13.94 25.80
CA PHE A 13 18.33 -15.08 24.91
C PHE A 13 17.58 -14.67 23.63
N ASN A 14 16.50 -13.89 23.73
CA ASN A 14 15.80 -13.36 22.55
C ASN A 14 16.75 -12.58 21.63
N MET A 15 17.56 -11.71 22.23
CA MET A 15 18.50 -10.86 21.49
C MET A 15 19.59 -11.66 20.78
N MET A 16 20.16 -12.64 21.44
CA MET A 16 21.22 -13.49 20.87
C MET A 16 20.68 -14.43 19.81
N SER A 17 19.57 -15.09 20.08
CA SER A 17 18.91 -15.99 19.12
C SER A 17 18.62 -15.28 17.79
N LYS A 18 18.19 -14.02 17.84
CA LYS A 18 17.98 -13.20 16.64
C LYS A 18 19.26 -12.96 15.84
N ARG A 19 20.43 -12.83 16.50
CA ARG A 19 21.72 -12.64 15.78
C ARG A 19 22.04 -13.86 14.93
N PHE A 20 21.93 -15.06 15.52
CA PHE A 20 22.15 -16.30 14.82
C PHE A 20 21.15 -16.53 13.70
N SER A 21 19.86 -16.28 13.94
CA SER A 21 18.81 -16.35 12.92
C SER A 21 19.15 -15.52 11.67
N ARG A 22 19.55 -14.28 11.86
CA ARG A 22 19.94 -13.37 10.77
C ARG A 22 21.22 -13.81 10.07
N ALA A 23 22.20 -14.31 10.82
CA ALA A 23 23.44 -14.80 10.23
C ALA A 23 23.22 -15.99 9.29
N LEU A 24 22.20 -16.81 9.56
CA LEU A 24 21.82 -17.93 8.70
C LEU A 24 21.03 -17.52 7.44
N ALA A 25 20.28 -16.42 7.52
CA ALA A 25 19.37 -16.00 6.45
C ALA A 25 19.96 -14.95 5.50
N LEU A 26 20.88 -14.13 5.97
CA LEU A 26 21.48 -13.05 5.20
C LEU A 26 22.67 -13.51 4.35
N PRO A 27 23.04 -12.73 3.31
CA PRO A 27 24.34 -12.89 2.69
C PRO A 27 25.45 -12.83 3.72
N LYS A 28 26.57 -13.52 3.44
CA LYS A 28 27.72 -13.53 4.37
C LYS A 28 28.20 -12.11 4.65
N ILE A 29 28.24 -11.77 5.92
CA ILE A 29 28.72 -10.47 6.43
C ILE A 29 29.98 -10.74 7.30
N GLY A 30 30.96 -9.86 7.24
CA GLY A 30 32.18 -9.99 8.02
C GLY A 30 32.94 -8.66 8.17
N SER A 31 34.19 -8.76 8.64
CA SER A 31 35.03 -7.60 8.97
C SER A 31 35.35 -6.65 7.81
N ASN A 32 35.19 -7.11 6.58
CA ASN A 32 35.39 -6.29 5.37
C ASN A 32 34.12 -5.55 4.93
N ASP A 33 33.01 -5.74 5.62
CA ASP A 33 31.75 -5.08 5.28
C ASP A 33 31.57 -3.78 6.06
N ILE A 34 30.96 -2.81 5.38
CA ILE A 34 30.74 -1.46 5.90
C ILE A 34 29.25 -1.14 5.73
N PHE A 35 28.60 -0.81 6.83
CA PHE A 35 27.24 -0.31 6.87
C PHE A 35 27.23 1.21 6.86
N LEU A 36 26.46 1.82 5.98
CA LEU A 36 26.07 3.23 6.10
C LEU A 36 24.75 3.33 6.86
N CYS A 37 24.80 3.84 8.08
CA CYS A 37 23.70 3.77 9.05
C CYS A 37 23.13 5.16 9.37
N TYR A 38 21.86 5.35 9.10
CA TYR A 38 21.10 6.56 9.39
C TYR A 38 19.81 6.29 10.16
N LEU A 39 19.46 5.02 10.31
CA LEU A 39 18.22 4.62 10.98
C LEU A 39 18.29 4.92 12.48
N PRO A 40 17.19 5.40 13.10
CA PRO A 40 17.20 5.80 14.50
C PRO A 40 17.49 4.62 15.44
N LEU A 41 18.39 4.83 16.42
CA LEU A 41 18.76 3.81 17.41
C LEU A 41 17.67 3.54 18.47
N TYR A 42 16.63 4.36 18.54
CA TYR A 42 15.44 4.06 19.34
C TYR A 42 14.50 3.07 18.66
N HIS A 43 14.70 2.78 17.36
CA HIS A 43 13.95 1.81 16.60
C HIS A 43 14.70 0.50 16.46
N THR A 44 13.97 -0.63 16.48
CA THR A 44 14.56 -1.99 16.39
C THR A 44 15.39 -2.19 15.12
N PHE A 45 15.03 -1.53 14.03
CA PHE A 45 15.73 -1.65 12.76
C PHE A 45 17.13 -1.06 12.83
N GLY A 46 17.31 0.15 13.34
CA GLY A 46 18.63 0.74 13.54
C GLY A 46 19.41 0.07 14.68
N ARG A 47 18.77 -0.13 15.86
CA ARG A 47 19.46 -0.69 17.03
C ARG A 47 19.79 -2.16 16.89
N TYR A 48 18.77 -2.99 16.61
CA TYR A 48 18.93 -4.45 16.68
C TYR A 48 19.38 -5.06 15.36
N PHE A 49 19.10 -4.44 14.23
CA PHE A 49 19.61 -4.93 12.98
C PHE A 49 20.98 -4.35 12.65
N GLU A 50 21.10 -3.04 12.47
CA GLU A 50 22.36 -2.43 12.04
C GLU A 50 23.42 -2.44 13.14
N MET A 51 23.18 -1.77 14.26
CA MET A 51 24.20 -1.58 15.30
C MET A 51 24.64 -2.90 15.95
N MET A 52 23.70 -3.65 16.52
CA MET A 52 24.04 -4.93 17.17
C MET A 52 24.44 -6.01 16.16
N GLY A 53 23.94 -5.93 14.92
CA GLY A 53 24.33 -6.81 13.85
C GLY A 53 25.78 -6.58 13.42
N SER A 54 26.18 -5.36 13.14
CA SER A 54 27.56 -5.05 12.76
C SER A 54 28.57 -5.46 13.84
N LEU A 55 28.25 -5.25 15.12
CA LEU A 55 29.06 -5.74 16.23
C LEU A 55 29.18 -7.27 16.23
N PHE A 56 28.08 -7.98 16.03
CA PHE A 56 28.05 -9.45 15.99
C PHE A 56 28.89 -10.03 14.84
N TRP A 57 28.85 -9.39 13.66
CA TRP A 57 29.57 -9.84 12.47
C TRP A 57 31.00 -9.30 12.38
N GLY A 58 31.39 -8.38 13.25
CA GLY A 58 32.67 -7.70 13.20
C GLY A 58 32.80 -6.71 12.05
N ALA A 59 31.67 -6.26 11.49
CA ALA A 59 31.61 -5.29 10.40
C ALA A 59 31.75 -3.85 10.89
N THR A 60 32.12 -2.94 10.01
CA THR A 60 32.18 -1.50 10.31
C THR A 60 30.79 -0.89 10.35
N TYR A 61 30.47 -0.20 11.42
CA TYR A 61 29.24 0.60 11.56
C TYR A 61 29.56 2.08 11.38
N SER A 62 29.18 2.66 10.24
CA SER A 62 29.44 4.05 9.91
C SER A 62 28.19 4.89 10.08
N PHE A 63 28.22 5.89 10.96
CA PHE A 63 27.14 6.84 11.12
C PHE A 63 27.07 7.79 9.92
N ALA A 64 25.87 7.96 9.38
CA ALA A 64 25.60 9.04 8.43
C ALA A 64 25.63 10.39 9.17
N GLU A 65 26.05 11.44 8.46
CA GLU A 65 26.01 12.82 8.98
C GLU A 65 24.57 13.25 9.30
N SER A 66 23.63 12.87 8.44
CA SER A 66 22.21 13.20 8.58
C SER A 66 21.34 12.17 7.83
N PRO A 67 20.07 11.95 8.27
CA PRO A 67 19.13 11.12 7.55
C PRO A 67 18.61 11.76 6.24
N ALA A 68 18.95 13.02 5.94
CA ALA A 68 18.56 13.69 4.71
C ALA A 68 19.22 13.03 3.48
N PHE A 69 18.48 12.85 2.40
CA PHE A 69 18.96 12.12 1.22
C PHE A 69 20.22 12.74 0.62
N ASN A 70 20.28 14.07 0.50
CA ASN A 70 21.47 14.75 -0.02
C ASN A 70 22.71 14.56 0.88
N SER A 71 22.56 14.37 2.18
CA SER A 71 23.64 14.02 3.08
C SER A 71 24.10 12.58 2.83
N LEU A 72 23.13 11.64 2.74
CA LEU A 72 23.43 10.24 2.44
C LEU A 72 24.21 10.08 1.12
N LEU A 73 23.89 10.87 0.08
CA LEU A 73 24.63 10.84 -1.20
C LEU A 73 26.11 11.24 -1.04
N LYS A 74 26.41 12.20 -0.14
CA LYS A 74 27.80 12.56 0.20
C LYS A 74 28.47 11.44 0.98
N ASP A 75 27.77 10.91 1.97
CA ASP A 75 28.27 9.83 2.83
C ASP A 75 28.56 8.57 2.01
N PHE A 76 27.71 8.21 1.05
CA PHE A 76 27.96 7.10 0.13
C PHE A 76 29.32 7.21 -0.57
N LYS A 77 29.68 8.38 -1.08
CA LYS A 77 30.95 8.61 -1.79
C LYS A 77 32.17 8.53 -0.87
N ILE A 78 32.02 8.99 0.38
CA ILE A 78 33.11 9.01 1.39
C ILE A 78 33.30 7.64 2.00
N ILE A 79 32.21 7.02 2.47
CA ILE A 79 32.21 5.79 3.26
C ILE A 79 32.34 4.57 2.34
N ARG A 80 31.78 4.63 1.11
CA ARG A 80 31.74 3.55 0.13
C ARG A 80 31.22 2.23 0.73
N PRO A 81 29.98 2.21 1.25
CA PRO A 81 29.46 1.09 2.00
C PRO A 81 29.28 -0.14 1.10
N THR A 82 29.40 -1.32 1.72
CA THR A 82 29.07 -2.61 1.07
C THR A 82 27.62 -3.02 1.31
N ILE A 83 27.00 -2.45 2.34
CA ILE A 83 25.66 -2.78 2.81
C ILE A 83 24.88 -1.49 3.07
N PHE A 84 23.65 -1.41 2.52
CA PHE A 84 22.73 -0.31 2.81
C PHE A 84 21.35 -0.84 3.23
N ILE A 85 20.98 -0.58 4.49
CA ILE A 85 19.69 -0.97 5.06
C ILE A 85 18.83 0.28 5.14
N SER A 86 17.62 0.23 4.57
CA SER A 86 16.84 1.44 4.43
C SER A 86 15.34 1.19 4.40
N ILE A 87 14.60 2.27 4.52
CA ILE A 87 13.18 2.32 4.19
C ILE A 87 12.98 2.43 2.67
N PRO A 88 11.84 2.00 2.12
CA PRO A 88 11.56 2.04 0.68
C PRO A 88 11.84 3.39 0.02
N LYS A 89 11.44 4.47 0.66
CA LYS A 89 11.65 5.84 0.14
C LYS A 89 13.08 6.14 -0.31
N ARG A 90 14.10 5.57 0.32
CA ARG A 90 15.51 5.83 -0.07
C ARG A 90 15.90 5.06 -1.32
N TRP A 91 15.36 3.86 -1.49
CA TRP A 91 15.55 3.06 -2.71
C TRP A 91 14.85 3.70 -3.90
N VAL A 92 13.61 4.19 -3.72
CA VAL A 92 12.91 5.00 -4.73
C VAL A 92 13.72 6.24 -5.09
N GLN A 93 14.22 7.01 -4.13
CA GLN A 93 15.03 8.20 -4.40
C GLN A 93 16.34 7.91 -5.16
N LEU A 94 16.96 6.75 -4.92
CA LEU A 94 18.12 6.31 -5.72
C LEU A 94 17.71 5.96 -7.16
N TYR A 95 16.57 5.29 -7.33
CA TYR A 95 16.00 4.98 -8.64
C TYR A 95 15.66 6.25 -9.42
N ASP A 96 14.88 7.16 -8.82
CA ASP A 96 14.49 8.44 -9.44
C ASP A 96 15.69 9.29 -9.86
N MET A 97 16.77 9.25 -9.07
CA MET A 97 18.00 9.97 -9.37
C MET A 97 18.72 9.39 -10.59
N LEU A 98 18.66 8.06 -10.79
CA LEU A 98 19.19 7.42 -11.98
C LEU A 98 18.33 7.73 -13.20
N ASP A 99 17.02 7.64 -13.07
CA ASP A 99 16.03 7.91 -14.12
C ASP A 99 16.07 9.38 -14.60
N SER A 100 16.36 10.31 -13.69
CA SER A 100 16.50 11.73 -14.05
C SER A 100 17.79 12.06 -14.84
N ASN A 101 18.79 11.19 -14.79
CA ASN A 101 20.09 11.39 -15.44
C ASN A 101 20.29 10.53 -16.70
N LEU A 102 19.56 9.43 -16.81
CA LEU A 102 19.67 8.42 -17.86
C LEU A 102 18.28 7.98 -18.30
N ASP A 103 18.14 7.48 -19.51
CA ASP A 103 16.94 6.78 -19.97
C ASP A 103 17.05 5.30 -19.58
N LEU A 104 16.45 4.94 -18.41
CA LEU A 104 16.53 3.60 -17.87
C LEU A 104 15.92 2.51 -18.80
N GLY A 105 15.09 2.93 -19.76
CA GLY A 105 14.48 2.03 -20.75
C GLY A 105 15.35 1.75 -21.98
N SER A 106 16.27 2.67 -22.33
CA SER A 106 17.06 2.60 -23.57
C SER A 106 18.56 2.61 -23.36
N ASP A 107 19.07 3.18 -22.27
CA ASP A 107 20.50 3.27 -22.02
C ASP A 107 21.11 1.89 -21.66
N PRO A 108 22.38 1.66 -22.02
CA PRO A 108 23.05 0.41 -21.68
C PRO A 108 23.08 0.15 -20.16
N LYS A 109 22.78 -1.08 -19.74
CA LYS A 109 22.88 -1.46 -18.33
C LYS A 109 24.26 -1.19 -17.70
N SER A 110 25.35 -1.19 -18.52
CA SER A 110 26.70 -0.84 -18.09
C SER A 110 26.77 0.59 -17.57
N ASP A 111 26.17 1.52 -18.29
CA ASP A 111 26.23 2.96 -18.02
C ASP A 111 25.37 3.30 -16.80
N ILE A 112 24.18 2.67 -16.71
CA ILE A 112 23.32 2.77 -15.52
C ILE A 112 24.04 2.24 -14.27
N LYS A 113 24.76 1.11 -14.40
CA LYS A 113 25.55 0.53 -13.31
C LYS A 113 26.73 1.41 -12.93
N GLU A 114 27.42 2.02 -13.90
CA GLU A 114 28.50 2.96 -13.64
C GLU A 114 28.00 4.17 -12.85
N GLN A 115 26.89 4.74 -13.25
CA GLN A 115 26.26 5.86 -12.54
C GLN A 115 25.80 5.48 -11.12
N LEU A 116 25.21 4.30 -10.94
CA LEU A 116 24.88 3.79 -9.61
C LEU A 116 26.13 3.65 -8.73
N ASN A 117 27.23 3.14 -9.30
CA ASN A 117 28.50 3.03 -8.60
C ASN A 117 29.09 4.40 -8.22
N GLU A 118 28.98 5.40 -9.08
CA GLU A 118 29.38 6.79 -8.76
C GLU A 118 28.56 7.36 -7.60
N ILE A 119 27.26 7.10 -7.58
CA ILE A 119 26.37 7.58 -6.54
C ILE A 119 26.65 6.87 -5.21
N THR A 120 26.81 5.54 -5.22
CA THR A 120 26.91 4.69 -4.02
C THR A 120 28.34 4.41 -3.55
N GLY A 121 29.36 4.96 -4.24
CA GLY A 121 30.78 4.75 -3.93
C GLY A 121 31.35 3.43 -4.45
N GLY A 122 30.60 2.67 -5.27
CA GLY A 122 31.07 1.54 -6.06
C GLY A 122 31.27 0.21 -5.34
N ASN A 123 30.96 0.13 -4.05
CA ASN A 123 31.17 -1.08 -3.25
C ASN A 123 29.88 -1.76 -2.77
N LEU A 124 28.71 -1.19 -3.10
CA LEU A 124 27.43 -1.71 -2.63
C LEU A 124 27.15 -3.09 -3.21
N LYS A 125 27.01 -4.10 -2.34
CA LYS A 125 26.81 -5.51 -2.70
C LYS A 125 25.37 -5.95 -2.53
N TRP A 126 24.77 -5.51 -1.41
CA TRP A 126 23.39 -5.83 -1.11
C TRP A 126 22.75 -4.77 -0.22
N GLY A 127 21.44 -4.81 -0.17
CA GLY A 127 20.64 -3.92 0.65
C GLY A 127 19.40 -4.59 1.19
N LEU A 128 18.70 -3.90 2.07
CA LEU A 128 17.41 -4.32 2.60
C LEU A 128 16.45 -3.14 2.54
N SER A 129 15.29 -3.38 1.98
CA SER A 129 14.13 -2.49 2.05
C SER A 129 13.10 -3.10 2.98
N ALA A 130 12.74 -2.41 4.06
CA ALA A 130 11.72 -2.89 4.99
C ALA A 130 10.98 -1.74 5.70
N ALA A 131 9.96 -2.10 6.48
CA ALA A 131 9.07 -1.18 7.17
C ALA A 131 8.14 -0.37 6.24
N GLY A 132 7.90 -0.86 5.03
CA GLY A 132 6.98 -0.29 4.03
C GLY A 132 7.05 -1.08 2.73
N TYR A 133 6.13 -0.80 1.83
CA TYR A 133 6.11 -1.35 0.48
C TYR A 133 7.20 -0.72 -0.39
N LEU A 134 7.84 -1.52 -1.21
CA LEU A 134 8.68 -1.09 -2.32
C LEU A 134 8.21 -1.82 -3.57
N ASP A 135 8.03 -1.09 -4.64
CA ASP A 135 7.59 -1.59 -5.92
C ASP A 135 8.48 -2.73 -6.44
N SER A 136 7.86 -3.76 -7.06
CA SER A 136 8.56 -4.93 -7.56
C SER A 136 9.50 -4.62 -8.71
N ASP A 137 9.20 -3.60 -9.54
CA ASP A 137 10.03 -3.21 -10.66
C ASP A 137 11.30 -2.53 -10.17
N ILE A 138 11.20 -1.70 -9.12
CA ILE A 138 12.37 -1.11 -8.45
C ILE A 138 13.24 -2.21 -7.81
N PHE A 139 12.62 -3.22 -7.21
CA PHE A 139 13.36 -4.39 -6.73
C PHE A 139 14.14 -5.08 -7.84
N SER A 140 13.45 -5.41 -8.93
CA SER A 140 14.02 -6.10 -10.09
C SER A 140 15.13 -5.27 -10.74
N PHE A 141 14.95 -3.96 -10.83
CA PHE A 141 15.94 -3.03 -11.33
C PHE A 141 17.28 -3.12 -10.57
N PHE A 142 17.26 -3.05 -9.24
CA PHE A 142 18.50 -3.16 -8.45
C PHE A 142 19.13 -4.56 -8.56
N HIS A 143 18.32 -5.61 -8.59
CA HIS A 143 18.81 -6.98 -8.84
C HIS A 143 19.52 -7.11 -10.18
N ASP A 144 18.97 -6.52 -11.23
CA ASP A 144 19.52 -6.51 -12.58
C ASP A 144 20.87 -5.78 -12.66
N LEU A 145 21.07 -4.78 -11.80
CA LEU A 145 22.36 -4.07 -11.67
C LEU A 145 23.35 -4.82 -10.76
N GLY A 146 22.96 -5.95 -10.19
CA GLY A 146 23.82 -6.80 -9.37
C GLY A 146 23.80 -6.46 -7.87
N ILE A 147 22.89 -5.57 -7.42
CA ILE A 147 22.65 -5.31 -6.01
C ILE A 147 21.62 -6.33 -5.51
N LYS A 148 21.99 -7.17 -4.54
CA LYS A 148 21.04 -8.10 -3.89
C LYS A 148 20.15 -7.30 -2.93
N LEU A 149 19.08 -6.71 -3.45
CA LEU A 149 18.10 -6.04 -2.61
C LEU A 149 17.17 -7.08 -2.00
N LEU A 150 17.02 -7.05 -0.69
CA LEU A 150 16.16 -7.94 0.09
C LEU A 150 14.96 -7.18 0.62
N SER A 151 13.85 -7.88 0.84
CA SER A 151 12.69 -7.40 1.58
C SER A 151 12.50 -8.21 2.86
N GLY A 152 11.69 -7.69 3.78
CA GLY A 152 11.37 -8.43 4.98
C GLY A 152 10.25 -7.77 5.77
N TYR A 153 9.56 -8.59 6.53
CA TYR A 153 8.58 -8.16 7.50
C TYR A 153 9.08 -8.39 8.92
N GLY A 154 8.71 -7.51 9.82
CA GLY A 154 9.04 -7.64 11.21
C GLY A 154 8.40 -6.59 12.10
N MET A 155 8.47 -6.84 13.38
CA MET A 155 7.92 -5.97 14.41
C MET A 155 8.81 -5.94 15.63
N THR A 156 8.56 -4.99 16.52
CA THR A 156 9.37 -4.83 17.72
C THR A 156 9.31 -6.08 18.60
N GLU A 157 8.14 -6.69 18.72
CA GLU A 157 7.86 -7.87 19.54
C GLU A 157 8.63 -9.13 19.11
N ALA A 158 9.14 -9.15 17.88
CA ALA A 158 10.01 -10.23 17.39
C ALA A 158 11.49 -9.80 17.27
N THR A 159 11.93 -8.81 18.03
CA THR A 159 13.28 -8.20 17.91
C THR A 159 13.62 -7.75 16.47
N GLY A 160 12.62 -7.34 15.72
CA GLY A 160 12.67 -6.92 14.31
C GLY A 160 12.16 -8.00 13.35
N GLY A 161 12.99 -8.45 12.40
CA GLY A 161 12.55 -9.32 11.29
C GLY A 161 11.90 -10.64 11.73
N ILE A 162 10.86 -11.03 11.03
CA ILE A 162 10.12 -12.30 11.15
C ILE A 162 10.32 -13.11 9.87
N THR A 163 10.14 -12.44 8.73
CA THR A 163 10.43 -13.02 7.42
C THR A 163 11.49 -12.20 6.69
N MET A 164 12.10 -12.80 5.68
CA MET A 164 13.05 -12.13 4.80
C MET A 164 13.11 -12.84 3.44
N THR A 165 13.24 -12.08 2.38
CA THR A 165 13.49 -12.60 1.04
C THR A 165 14.84 -13.36 1.03
N PRO A 166 14.87 -14.63 0.62
CA PRO A 166 16.13 -15.31 0.42
C PRO A 166 16.95 -14.65 -0.70
N PRO A 167 18.28 -14.57 -0.59
CA PRO A 167 19.12 -13.85 -1.56
C PRO A 167 19.06 -14.35 -3.02
N HIS A 168 18.50 -15.53 -3.25
CA HIS A 168 18.41 -16.18 -4.56
C HIS A 168 16.99 -16.64 -4.91
N ASP A 169 15.99 -16.26 -4.12
CA ASP A 169 14.60 -16.68 -4.28
C ASP A 169 13.68 -15.48 -3.96
N TYR A 170 13.69 -14.49 -4.86
CA TYR A 170 12.82 -13.33 -4.79
C TYR A 170 11.51 -13.61 -5.52
N GLN A 171 10.40 -13.26 -4.89
CA GLN A 171 9.10 -13.20 -5.53
C GLN A 171 8.54 -11.77 -5.41
N PRO A 172 7.98 -11.19 -6.49
CA PRO A 172 7.37 -9.87 -6.45
C PRO A 172 6.35 -9.73 -5.32
N ASN A 173 6.40 -8.61 -4.62
CA ASN A 173 5.51 -8.28 -3.49
C ASN A 173 5.60 -9.20 -2.25
N SER A 174 6.46 -10.21 -2.26
CA SER A 174 6.69 -11.05 -1.10
C SER A 174 7.59 -10.36 -0.07
N VAL A 175 7.27 -10.55 1.20
CA VAL A 175 8.17 -10.20 2.31
C VAL A 175 9.08 -11.37 2.71
N GLY A 176 9.18 -12.36 1.83
CA GLY A 176 10.10 -13.50 1.95
C GLY A 176 9.54 -14.66 2.77
N LYS A 177 10.46 -15.50 3.21
CA LYS A 177 10.22 -16.73 3.98
C LYS A 177 10.51 -16.52 5.46
N ALA A 178 10.00 -17.42 6.29
CA ALA A 178 10.29 -17.44 7.72
C ALA A 178 11.79 -17.40 8.00
N LEU A 179 12.22 -16.53 8.89
CA LEU A 179 13.60 -16.53 9.36
C LEU A 179 13.89 -17.81 10.18
N PRO A 180 15.11 -18.35 10.14
CA PRO A 180 15.47 -19.52 10.93
C PRO A 180 15.14 -19.37 12.42
N GLY A 181 14.51 -20.41 12.97
CA GLY A 181 14.18 -20.49 14.39
C GLY A 181 12.85 -19.82 14.79
N ILE A 182 12.05 -19.33 13.86
CA ILE A 182 10.68 -18.89 14.13
C ILE A 182 9.68 -19.86 13.49
N GLU A 183 8.59 -20.10 14.17
CA GLU A 183 7.43 -20.80 13.64
C GLU A 183 6.36 -19.78 13.28
N LEU A 184 5.73 -19.95 12.12
CA LEU A 184 4.69 -19.10 11.57
C LEU A 184 3.43 -19.94 11.38
N LYS A 185 2.29 -19.38 11.76
CA LYS A 185 0.98 -19.98 11.59
C LYS A 185 0.00 -18.92 11.11
N LEU A 186 -0.80 -19.23 10.11
CA LEU A 186 -1.93 -18.41 9.71
C LEU A 186 -3.20 -18.93 10.37
N GLU A 187 -3.93 -18.07 11.05
CA GLU A 187 -5.27 -18.36 11.56
C GLU A 187 -6.28 -18.41 10.41
N LYS A 188 -7.52 -18.84 10.71
CA LYS A 188 -8.58 -18.97 9.68
C LYS A 188 -8.92 -17.66 8.97
N ASP A 189 -8.72 -16.55 9.64
CA ASP A 189 -8.93 -15.20 9.10
C ASP A 189 -7.67 -14.62 8.42
N GLY A 190 -6.61 -15.41 8.31
CA GLY A 190 -5.34 -15.01 7.71
C GLY A 190 -4.40 -14.27 8.66
N GLU A 191 -4.75 -14.10 9.96
CA GLU A 191 -3.84 -13.47 10.91
C GLU A 191 -2.55 -14.28 11.08
N LEU A 192 -1.41 -13.62 10.95
CA LEU A 192 -0.11 -14.22 11.20
C LEU A 192 0.12 -14.34 12.71
N CYS A 193 0.35 -15.55 13.18
CA CYS A 193 0.81 -15.82 14.53
C CYS A 193 2.24 -16.34 14.49
N ILE A 194 3.05 -15.94 15.48
CA ILE A 194 4.47 -16.25 15.54
C ILE A 194 4.86 -16.85 16.89
N GLN A 195 5.79 -17.80 16.85
CA GLN A 195 6.40 -18.38 18.05
C GLN A 195 7.88 -18.62 17.79
N GLY A 196 8.74 -18.42 18.78
CA GLY A 196 10.16 -18.71 18.65
C GLY A 196 11.06 -17.99 19.64
N PRO A 197 12.36 -18.33 19.68
CA PRO A 197 13.30 -17.92 20.71
C PRO A 197 13.61 -16.42 20.71
N TYR A 198 13.22 -15.67 19.71
CA TYR A 198 13.43 -14.23 19.62
C TYR A 198 12.13 -13.41 19.59
N VAL A 199 11.00 -14.05 19.90
CA VAL A 199 9.73 -13.37 20.21
C VAL A 199 9.82 -12.88 21.66
N ALA A 200 9.25 -11.71 21.92
CA ALA A 200 9.28 -11.07 23.25
C ALA A 200 8.62 -11.94 24.32
N GLU A 201 9.06 -11.76 25.57
CA GLU A 201 8.50 -12.46 26.74
C GLU A 201 7.10 -11.93 27.15
N GLY A 202 6.71 -10.77 26.63
CA GLY A 202 5.45 -10.10 26.91
C GLY A 202 5.57 -8.60 27.01
N TYR A 203 4.49 -7.95 27.47
CA TYR A 203 4.48 -6.51 27.73
C TYR A 203 4.66 -6.24 29.23
N PHE A 204 5.47 -5.22 29.54
CA PHE A 204 5.72 -4.82 30.92
C PHE A 204 4.46 -4.24 31.57
N LYS A 205 4.02 -4.84 32.67
CA LYS A 205 2.79 -4.46 33.42
C LYS A 205 1.50 -4.51 32.60
N ASP A 206 1.42 -5.42 31.63
CA ASP A 206 0.22 -5.64 30.82
C ASP A 206 -0.11 -7.17 30.79
N ASP A 207 -0.59 -7.66 31.94
CA ASP A 207 -0.95 -9.09 32.11
C ASP A 207 -2.28 -9.46 31.39
N GLU A 208 -3.06 -8.46 30.94
CA GLU A 208 -4.33 -8.65 30.26
C GLU A 208 -4.20 -8.68 28.73
N SER A 209 -3.00 -8.58 28.19
CA SER A 209 -2.76 -8.54 26.76
C SER A 209 -3.15 -9.88 26.12
N LYS A 210 -4.19 -9.85 25.27
CA LYS A 210 -4.68 -11.02 24.52
C LYS A 210 -3.84 -11.36 23.28
N VAL A 211 -2.68 -10.74 23.12
CA VAL A 211 -1.80 -10.97 21.96
C VAL A 211 -0.90 -12.19 22.13
N PHE A 212 -0.77 -12.71 23.35
CA PHE A 212 -0.08 -13.98 23.62
C PHE A 212 -1.14 -15.02 24.02
N VAL A 213 -1.37 -16.00 23.16
CA VAL A 213 -2.35 -17.07 23.36
C VAL A 213 -1.66 -18.40 23.10
N ASP A 214 -1.68 -19.31 24.08
CA ASP A 214 -1.09 -20.65 23.98
C ASP A 214 0.35 -20.68 23.45
N GLY A 215 1.15 -19.69 23.84
CA GLY A 215 2.54 -19.55 23.42
C GLY A 215 2.76 -18.90 22.06
N TRP A 216 1.69 -18.55 21.35
CA TRP A 216 1.72 -17.83 20.10
C TRP A 216 1.49 -16.33 20.30
N PHE A 217 2.29 -15.51 19.65
CA PHE A 217 2.07 -14.08 19.57
C PHE A 217 1.23 -13.77 18.32
N HIS A 218 0.08 -13.11 18.53
CA HIS A 218 -0.82 -12.64 17.47
C HIS A 218 -0.37 -11.29 16.96
N THR A 219 0.01 -11.20 15.68
CA THR A 219 0.62 -9.98 15.13
C THR A 219 -0.37 -8.89 14.79
N GLU A 220 -1.66 -9.22 14.70
CA GLU A 220 -2.73 -8.36 14.17
C GLU A 220 -2.50 -7.94 12.71
N ASP A 221 -1.60 -8.60 11.99
CA ASP A 221 -1.37 -8.40 10.56
C ASP A 221 -1.88 -9.63 9.79
N ILE A 222 -2.57 -9.40 8.67
CA ILE A 222 -3.17 -10.45 7.82
C ILE A 222 -2.22 -10.76 6.67
N PHE A 223 -2.02 -12.04 6.44
CA PHE A 223 -1.09 -12.58 5.42
C PHE A 223 -1.74 -13.65 4.56
N GLU A 224 -1.15 -13.83 3.39
CA GLU A 224 -1.26 -15.03 2.57
C GLU A 224 0.10 -15.70 2.47
N GLU A 225 0.12 -17.03 2.32
CA GLU A 225 1.32 -17.81 2.09
C GLU A 225 1.20 -18.53 0.74
N ASN A 226 2.26 -18.45 -0.07
CA ASN A 226 2.35 -19.17 -1.32
C ASN A 226 3.79 -19.71 -1.51
N ASN A 227 3.95 -21.03 -1.58
CA ASN A 227 5.24 -21.72 -1.74
C ASN A 227 6.29 -21.32 -0.69
N GLY A 228 5.87 -21.11 0.55
CA GLY A 228 6.72 -20.69 1.66
C GLY A 228 7.02 -19.20 1.69
N HIS A 229 6.57 -18.42 0.69
CA HIS A 229 6.63 -16.96 0.70
C HIS A 229 5.40 -16.36 1.34
N TYR A 230 5.60 -15.33 2.13
CA TYR A 230 4.55 -14.60 2.83
C TYR A 230 4.30 -13.26 2.15
N PHE A 231 3.01 -12.90 2.06
CA PHE A 231 2.52 -11.67 1.45
C PHE A 231 1.65 -10.94 2.45
N ILE A 232 1.96 -9.68 2.73
CA ILE A 232 1.16 -8.83 3.61
C ILE A 232 -0.09 -8.39 2.84
N ILE A 233 -1.26 -8.68 3.41
CA ILE A 233 -2.54 -8.25 2.85
C ILE A 233 -2.98 -6.93 3.48
N ASP A 234 -3.08 -6.88 4.81
CA ASP A 234 -3.46 -5.67 5.54
C ASP A 234 -3.28 -5.85 7.06
N ARG A 235 -3.59 -4.81 7.83
CA ARG A 235 -3.73 -4.91 9.28
C ARG A 235 -5.15 -5.31 9.66
N LYS A 236 -5.31 -6.25 10.56
CA LYS A 236 -6.60 -6.76 11.04
C LYS A 236 -7.54 -5.63 11.51
N LYS A 237 -7.01 -4.61 12.18
CA LYS A 237 -7.76 -3.43 12.64
C LYS A 237 -8.15 -2.44 11.55
N ASP A 238 -7.46 -2.48 10.39
CA ASP A 238 -7.69 -1.58 9.26
C ASP A 238 -8.63 -2.24 8.23
N ILE A 239 -8.77 -3.57 8.28
CA ILE A 239 -9.77 -4.32 7.52
C ILE A 239 -11.16 -3.97 8.04
N TYR A 240 -12.08 -3.74 7.13
CA TYR A 240 -13.46 -3.43 7.45
C TYR A 240 -14.45 -4.32 6.70
N LYS A 241 -15.71 -4.23 7.07
CA LYS A 241 -16.80 -4.92 6.37
C LYS A 241 -17.72 -3.88 5.73
N ASN A 242 -18.09 -4.14 4.48
CA ASN A 242 -19.12 -3.35 3.84
C ASN A 242 -20.51 -3.65 4.48
N SER A 243 -21.56 -2.94 4.06
CA SER A 243 -22.92 -3.11 4.57
C SER A 243 -23.50 -4.52 4.42
N ARG A 244 -22.92 -5.34 3.53
CA ARG A 244 -23.29 -6.74 3.30
C ARG A 244 -22.43 -7.74 4.08
N GLY A 245 -21.52 -7.27 4.91
CA GLY A 245 -20.63 -8.12 5.72
C GLY A 245 -19.43 -8.70 4.96
N GLN A 246 -19.19 -8.28 3.71
CA GLN A 246 -18.02 -8.71 2.93
C GLN A 246 -16.77 -7.98 3.42
N THR A 247 -15.70 -8.71 3.61
CA THR A 247 -14.44 -8.21 4.15
C THR A 247 -13.63 -7.49 3.06
N ILE A 248 -13.16 -6.28 3.36
CA ILE A 248 -12.35 -5.45 2.48
C ILE A 248 -11.03 -5.13 3.17
N ALA A 249 -9.92 -5.35 2.46
CA ALA A 249 -8.58 -5.01 2.86
C ALA A 249 -8.14 -3.72 2.14
N PRO A 250 -8.26 -2.54 2.77
CA PRO A 250 -8.06 -1.29 2.08
C PRO A 250 -6.62 -1.09 1.59
N GLN A 251 -5.62 -1.54 2.32
CA GLN A 251 -4.22 -1.39 1.92
C GLN A 251 -3.91 -2.17 0.64
N LYS A 252 -4.50 -3.37 0.47
CA LYS A 252 -4.39 -4.16 -0.76
C LYS A 252 -4.87 -3.37 -1.98
N ILE A 253 -6.01 -2.67 -1.84
CA ILE A 253 -6.59 -1.87 -2.93
C ILE A 253 -5.78 -0.59 -3.16
N GLU A 254 -5.38 0.10 -2.09
CA GLU A 254 -4.56 1.31 -2.14
C GLU A 254 -3.20 1.07 -2.81
N ASN A 255 -2.61 -0.11 -2.59
CA ASN A 255 -1.34 -0.49 -3.21
C ASN A 255 -1.42 -0.62 -4.74
N LEU A 256 -2.58 -0.97 -5.31
CA LEU A 256 -2.76 -1.02 -6.77
C LEU A 256 -2.65 0.35 -7.46
N PHE A 257 -2.64 1.44 -6.69
CA PHE A 257 -2.45 2.80 -7.22
C PHE A 257 -1.00 3.27 -7.19
N GLN A 258 -0.09 2.52 -6.60
CA GLN A 258 1.30 2.97 -6.39
C GLN A 258 2.09 3.11 -7.70
N ASP A 259 1.70 2.36 -8.74
CA ASP A 259 2.33 2.41 -10.06
C ASP A 259 1.93 3.68 -10.87
N PHE A 260 0.98 4.46 -10.37
CA PHE A 260 0.57 5.69 -11.04
C PHE A 260 1.32 6.91 -10.47
N GLU A 261 2.42 7.30 -11.11
CA GLU A 261 3.24 8.47 -10.74
C GLU A 261 2.45 9.78 -10.57
N SER A 262 1.30 9.87 -11.23
CA SER A 262 0.36 10.99 -11.16
C SER A 262 -0.38 11.11 -9.82
N ILE A 263 -0.36 10.05 -9.02
CA ILE A 263 -1.02 9.97 -7.72
C ILE A 263 0.05 10.01 -6.63
N LYS A 264 -0.11 10.93 -5.69
CA LYS A 264 0.76 10.99 -4.51
C LYS A 264 0.24 10.12 -3.38
N THR A 265 -1.08 10.12 -3.17
CA THR A 265 -1.71 9.40 -2.07
C THR A 265 -3.13 9.00 -2.46
N VAL A 266 -3.50 7.76 -2.14
CA VAL A 266 -4.87 7.24 -2.24
C VAL A 266 -5.30 6.76 -0.86
N PHE A 267 -6.56 6.98 -0.53
CA PHE A 267 -7.17 6.51 0.71
C PHE A 267 -8.55 5.93 0.42
N LEU A 268 -8.75 4.65 0.71
CA LEU A 268 -10.00 3.94 0.49
C LEU A 268 -10.97 4.18 1.66
N VAL A 269 -12.23 4.46 1.31
CA VAL A 269 -13.36 4.64 2.22
C VAL A 269 -14.46 3.68 1.82
N GLY A 270 -15.13 3.05 2.80
CA GLY A 270 -16.20 2.08 2.53
C GLY A 270 -16.63 1.26 3.74
N ASP A 271 -16.12 1.57 4.95
CA ASP A 271 -16.47 0.85 6.18
C ASP A 271 -17.96 1.03 6.53
N GLY A 272 -18.70 -0.11 6.53
CA GLY A 272 -20.15 -0.11 6.72
C GLY A 272 -20.96 0.34 5.52
N GLU A 273 -20.33 0.76 4.43
CA GLU A 273 -20.98 1.30 3.25
C GLU A 273 -21.26 0.22 2.18
N GLU A 274 -22.16 0.52 1.24
CA GLU A 274 -22.53 -0.42 0.18
C GLU A 274 -21.46 -0.57 -0.90
N PHE A 275 -20.63 0.44 -1.09
CA PHE A 275 -19.59 0.51 -2.12
C PHE A 275 -18.38 1.28 -1.62
N ASN A 276 -17.24 1.09 -2.28
CA ASN A 276 -16.01 1.81 -1.99
C ASN A 276 -15.89 3.10 -2.78
N THR A 277 -15.30 4.11 -2.13
CA THR A 277 -14.83 5.36 -2.75
C THR A 277 -13.37 5.58 -2.39
N VAL A 278 -12.66 6.43 -3.16
CA VAL A 278 -11.30 6.83 -2.83
C VAL A 278 -11.14 8.33 -2.77
N LEU A 279 -10.35 8.79 -1.79
CA LEU A 279 -9.79 10.13 -1.77
C LEU A 279 -8.43 10.08 -2.47
N ILE A 280 -8.21 10.92 -3.48
CA ILE A 280 -6.98 10.97 -4.27
C ILE A 280 -6.30 12.30 -4.08
N HIS A 281 -5.04 12.29 -3.63
CA HIS A 281 -4.18 13.48 -3.67
C HIS A 281 -3.24 13.39 -4.88
N PRO A 282 -3.34 14.34 -5.84
CA PRO A 282 -2.50 14.35 -7.03
C PRO A 282 -1.02 14.59 -6.72
N ASN A 283 -0.13 14.00 -7.50
CA ASN A 283 1.29 14.29 -7.44
C ASN A 283 1.65 15.50 -8.33
N PHE A 284 1.40 16.72 -7.84
CA PHE A 284 1.73 17.94 -8.59
C PHE A 284 3.25 18.21 -8.73
N GLN A 285 4.12 17.36 -8.19
CA GLN A 285 5.56 17.42 -8.45
C GLN A 285 5.92 16.71 -9.76
N ASN A 286 5.07 15.80 -10.24
CA ASN A 286 5.20 15.19 -11.56
C ASN A 286 4.81 16.22 -12.63
N GLU A 287 5.69 16.45 -13.62
CA GLU A 287 5.51 17.47 -14.66
C GLU A 287 4.23 17.27 -15.48
N LYS A 288 3.85 16.00 -15.75
CA LYS A 288 2.64 15.67 -16.49
C LYS A 288 1.37 16.13 -15.73
N ILE A 289 1.41 16.06 -14.39
CA ILE A 289 0.28 16.46 -13.54
C ILE A 289 0.32 17.94 -13.19
N ALA A 290 1.51 18.54 -13.10
CA ALA A 290 1.65 19.98 -12.86
C ALA A 290 0.88 20.83 -13.90
N ALA A 291 0.82 20.36 -15.16
CA ALA A 291 0.07 20.98 -16.25
C ALA A 291 -1.45 20.99 -16.04
N TYR A 292 -1.96 20.09 -15.19
CA TYR A 292 -3.39 19.98 -14.86
C TYR A 292 -3.79 20.75 -13.59
N LYS A 293 -2.85 21.42 -12.93
CA LYS A 293 -3.14 22.21 -11.75
C LYS A 293 -4.15 23.32 -12.08
N GLY A 294 -5.33 23.26 -11.44
CA GLY A 294 -6.45 24.15 -11.74
C GLY A 294 -7.40 23.67 -12.85
N LYS A 295 -7.08 22.60 -13.57
CA LYS A 295 -7.93 22.01 -14.62
C LYS A 295 -8.68 20.78 -14.07
N THR A 296 -9.74 21.05 -13.32
CA THR A 296 -10.45 20.03 -12.54
C THR A 296 -11.10 18.93 -13.41
N SER A 297 -11.59 19.24 -14.60
CA SER A 297 -12.22 18.26 -15.49
C SER A 297 -11.22 17.28 -16.07
N GLU A 298 -10.12 17.79 -16.61
CA GLU A 298 -9.08 16.97 -17.26
C GLU A 298 -8.40 16.00 -16.26
N ILE A 299 -8.10 16.49 -15.06
CA ILE A 299 -7.49 15.66 -14.01
C ILE A 299 -8.47 14.57 -13.52
N ARG A 300 -9.77 14.85 -13.57
CA ARG A 300 -10.80 13.87 -13.23
C ARG A 300 -10.89 12.75 -14.26
N GLU A 301 -10.82 13.05 -15.55
CA GLU A 301 -10.82 12.02 -16.60
C GLU A 301 -9.61 11.10 -16.45
N LEU A 302 -8.43 11.66 -16.19
CA LEU A 302 -7.21 10.90 -15.94
C LEU A 302 -7.38 9.92 -14.77
N PHE A 303 -7.87 10.39 -13.63
CA PHE A 303 -8.06 9.52 -12.47
C PHE A 303 -9.20 8.52 -12.65
N SER A 304 -10.23 8.85 -13.42
CA SER A 304 -11.27 7.88 -13.80
C SER A 304 -10.66 6.68 -14.54
N SER A 305 -9.80 6.92 -15.52
CA SER A 305 -9.15 5.85 -16.29
C SER A 305 -8.27 4.96 -15.39
N MET A 306 -7.55 5.54 -14.44
CA MET A 306 -6.73 4.79 -13.48
C MET A 306 -7.58 3.91 -12.56
N ILE A 307 -8.67 4.46 -12.03
CA ILE A 307 -9.58 3.70 -11.16
C ILE A 307 -10.22 2.54 -11.93
N LEU A 308 -10.61 2.74 -13.17
CA LEU A 308 -11.15 1.68 -14.01
C LEU A 308 -10.13 0.57 -14.27
N SER A 309 -8.86 0.93 -14.48
CA SER A 309 -7.77 -0.04 -14.57
C SER A 309 -7.66 -0.85 -13.28
N VAL A 310 -7.65 -0.21 -12.12
CA VAL A 310 -7.61 -0.87 -10.81
C VAL A 310 -8.85 -1.76 -10.63
N ASN A 311 -10.05 -1.27 -10.95
CA ASN A 311 -11.29 -2.03 -10.82
C ASN A 311 -11.29 -3.34 -11.62
N SER A 312 -10.52 -3.43 -12.72
CA SER A 312 -10.42 -4.65 -13.52
C SER A 312 -9.73 -5.80 -12.76
N PHE A 313 -8.93 -5.51 -11.75
CA PHE A 313 -8.25 -6.49 -10.89
C PHE A 313 -9.04 -6.82 -9.61
N LEU A 314 -10.12 -6.08 -9.32
CA LEU A 314 -10.87 -6.18 -8.08
C LEU A 314 -12.11 -7.08 -8.25
N SER A 315 -12.41 -7.84 -7.19
CA SER A 315 -13.70 -8.53 -7.05
C SER A 315 -14.84 -7.50 -7.05
N PRO A 316 -16.03 -7.83 -7.54
CA PRO A 316 -17.13 -6.87 -7.64
C PRO A 316 -17.39 -6.07 -6.34
N PHE A 317 -17.35 -6.72 -5.18
CA PHE A 317 -17.59 -6.06 -3.89
C PHE A 317 -16.44 -5.15 -3.42
N GLU A 318 -15.24 -5.29 -3.98
CA GLU A 318 -14.06 -4.45 -3.69
C GLU A 318 -14.00 -3.20 -4.58
N ARG A 319 -14.74 -3.18 -5.69
CA ARG A 319 -14.66 -2.12 -6.71
C ARG A 319 -15.02 -0.75 -6.18
N ILE A 320 -14.34 0.23 -6.72
CA ILE A 320 -14.50 1.65 -6.43
C ILE A 320 -15.57 2.19 -7.38
N VAL A 321 -16.60 2.85 -6.83
CA VAL A 321 -17.72 3.42 -7.59
C VAL A 321 -17.55 4.92 -7.78
N ASN A 322 -16.91 5.59 -6.84
CA ASN A 322 -16.74 7.04 -6.87
C ASN A 322 -15.38 7.46 -6.29
N TYR A 323 -14.99 8.72 -6.52
CA TYR A 323 -13.77 9.28 -5.95
C TYR A 323 -13.84 10.79 -5.79
N VAL A 324 -12.99 11.32 -4.92
CA VAL A 324 -12.80 12.76 -4.75
C VAL A 324 -11.32 13.11 -4.81
N VAL A 325 -11.00 14.15 -5.58
CA VAL A 325 -9.67 14.74 -5.61
C VAL A 325 -9.54 15.70 -4.44
N ILE A 326 -8.64 15.41 -3.51
CA ILE A 326 -8.36 16.27 -2.35
C ILE A 326 -7.24 17.26 -2.68
N ASN A 327 -7.32 18.43 -2.08
CA ASN A 327 -6.42 19.55 -2.35
C ASN A 327 -5.18 19.59 -1.46
N ARG A 328 -5.10 18.73 -0.46
CA ARG A 328 -3.98 18.59 0.45
C ARG A 328 -3.68 17.14 0.77
N ASP A 329 -2.44 16.86 1.05
CA ASP A 329 -2.01 15.55 1.54
C ASP A 329 -2.36 15.33 3.02
N PHE A 330 -2.32 14.08 3.47
CA PHE A 330 -2.43 13.74 4.88
C PHE A 330 -1.15 14.09 5.63
N SER A 331 -1.28 14.42 6.91
CA SER A 331 -0.13 14.86 7.70
C SER A 331 -0.17 14.38 9.16
N GLU A 332 1.02 14.23 9.74
CA GLU A 332 1.17 14.00 11.19
C GLU A 332 0.62 15.16 12.01
N LYS A 333 0.81 16.39 11.53
CA LYS A 333 0.33 17.62 12.19
C LYS A 333 -1.18 17.60 12.41
N ASN A 334 -1.93 17.05 11.45
CA ASN A 334 -3.39 16.91 11.54
C ASN A 334 -3.82 15.62 12.27
N GLY A 335 -2.86 14.83 12.74
CA GLY A 335 -3.10 13.55 13.38
C GLY A 335 -3.56 12.45 12.42
N GLU A 336 -3.38 12.60 11.12
CA GLU A 336 -3.84 11.71 10.06
C GLU A 336 -2.84 10.58 9.78
N LEU A 337 -1.56 10.87 10.03
CA LEU A 337 -0.48 9.90 9.89
C LEU A 337 0.15 9.59 11.25
N THR A 338 0.73 8.41 11.34
CA THR A 338 1.68 8.08 12.41
C THR A 338 3.06 8.66 12.05
N PRO A 339 4.03 8.74 13.00
CA PRO A 339 5.41 9.12 12.68
C PRO A 339 6.11 8.24 11.62
N LYS A 340 5.58 7.05 11.35
CA LYS A 340 6.04 6.15 10.30
C LYS A 340 5.36 6.39 8.93
N GLY A 341 4.44 7.34 8.84
CA GLY A 341 3.68 7.64 7.63
C GLY A 341 2.47 6.75 7.36
N THR A 342 2.09 5.85 8.28
CA THR A 342 0.89 5.00 8.12
C THR A 342 -0.38 5.77 8.47
N PHE A 343 -1.48 5.45 7.80
CA PHE A 343 -2.77 6.11 7.98
C PHE A 343 -3.39 5.84 9.36
N LYS A 344 -3.90 6.89 10.00
CA LYS A 344 -4.84 6.81 11.11
C LYS A 344 -6.26 6.93 10.56
N ARG A 345 -6.78 5.82 10.00
CA ARG A 345 -8.01 5.78 9.18
C ARG A 345 -9.19 6.54 9.80
N LYS A 346 -9.53 6.25 11.06
CA LYS A 346 -10.63 6.93 11.77
C LYS A 346 -10.44 8.45 11.82
N ARG A 347 -9.19 8.92 11.94
CA ARG A 347 -8.90 10.36 12.00
C ARG A 347 -9.03 11.00 10.62
N ILE A 348 -8.58 10.33 9.57
CA ILE A 348 -8.74 10.79 8.18
C ILE A 348 -10.22 10.90 7.84
N ILE A 349 -11.02 9.85 8.09
CA ILE A 349 -12.46 9.85 7.83
C ILE A 349 -13.13 11.04 8.53
N LYS A 350 -12.81 11.27 9.81
CA LYS A 350 -13.35 12.41 10.58
C LYS A 350 -12.95 13.77 10.00
N ASN A 351 -11.68 13.92 9.61
CA ASN A 351 -11.17 15.20 9.11
C ASN A 351 -11.69 15.53 7.70
N PHE A 352 -12.15 14.53 6.94
CA PHE A 352 -12.69 14.67 5.58
C PHE A 352 -14.19 14.34 5.52
N GLU A 353 -14.88 14.29 6.66
CA GLU A 353 -16.30 13.92 6.76
C GLU A 353 -17.20 14.77 5.86
N GLU A 354 -16.96 16.08 5.79
CA GLU A 354 -17.71 17.00 4.93
C GLU A 354 -17.61 16.64 3.43
N ILE A 355 -16.53 15.98 3.02
CA ILE A 355 -16.29 15.55 1.63
C ILE A 355 -16.81 14.13 1.42
N ILE A 356 -16.68 13.28 2.44
CA ILE A 356 -17.03 11.85 2.37
C ILE A 356 -18.54 11.66 2.49
N ALA A 357 -19.20 12.29 3.47
CA ALA A 357 -20.61 12.07 3.74
C ALA A 357 -21.52 12.27 2.51
N PRO A 358 -21.34 13.30 1.68
CA PRO A 358 -22.16 13.50 0.48
C PRO A 358 -22.05 12.36 -0.56
N LEU A 359 -20.95 11.59 -0.56
CA LEU A 359 -20.76 10.47 -1.49
C LEU A 359 -21.70 9.30 -1.21
N TYR A 360 -22.17 9.20 0.04
CA TYR A 360 -23.00 8.10 0.54
C TYR A 360 -24.44 8.53 0.88
N GLU A 361 -24.78 9.82 0.74
CA GLU A 361 -26.17 10.32 0.98
C GLU A 361 -27.22 9.61 0.13
N LYS A 362 -26.83 9.15 -1.07
CA LYS A 362 -27.71 8.43 -1.99
C LYS A 362 -27.06 7.12 -2.42
N ASN A 363 -27.82 6.04 -2.35
CA ASN A 363 -27.42 4.74 -2.85
C ASN A 363 -27.63 4.57 -4.38
N TYR A 364 -28.01 5.65 -5.09
CA TYR A 364 -28.23 5.67 -6.53
C TYR A 364 -27.56 6.88 -7.18
N THR A 365 -27.28 6.75 -8.48
CA THR A 365 -26.89 7.84 -9.36
C THR A 365 -28.10 8.30 -10.14
N SER A 366 -28.40 9.61 -10.12
CA SER A 366 -29.54 10.23 -10.80
C SER A 366 -29.12 10.78 -12.15
N LEU A 367 -29.72 10.27 -13.20
CA LEU A 367 -29.59 10.79 -14.57
C LEU A 367 -30.86 11.55 -14.92
N ARG A 368 -30.73 12.79 -15.37
CA ARG A 368 -31.88 13.68 -15.67
C ARG A 368 -31.84 14.17 -17.10
N TYR A 369 -33.00 14.12 -17.75
CA TYR A 369 -33.23 14.70 -19.07
C TYR A 369 -34.63 15.31 -19.13
N ASN A 370 -34.72 16.59 -19.35
CA ASN A 370 -35.96 17.37 -19.20
C ASN A 370 -36.57 17.20 -17.78
N ASN A 371 -37.87 16.80 -17.70
CA ASN A 371 -38.57 16.53 -16.44
C ASN A 371 -38.46 15.05 -15.98
N LYS A 372 -37.71 14.22 -16.69
CA LYS A 372 -37.57 12.77 -16.40
C LYS A 372 -36.30 12.48 -15.64
N GLU A 373 -36.38 11.50 -14.74
CA GLU A 373 -35.26 11.03 -13.94
C GLU A 373 -35.10 9.51 -14.02
N ILE A 374 -33.85 9.03 -14.17
CA ILE A 374 -33.50 7.62 -14.01
C ILE A 374 -32.61 7.52 -12.77
N ARG A 375 -32.94 6.62 -11.87
CA ARG A 375 -32.13 6.27 -10.71
C ARG A 375 -31.48 4.93 -10.91
N ILE A 376 -30.16 4.92 -11.01
CA ILE A 376 -29.35 3.69 -11.16
C ILE A 376 -28.73 3.40 -9.81
N PRO A 377 -29.04 2.25 -9.18
CA PRO A 377 -28.45 1.86 -7.91
C PRO A 377 -26.92 1.77 -8.02
N LYS A 378 -26.18 2.27 -7.03
CA LYS A 378 -24.72 2.25 -7.06
C LYS A 378 -24.15 0.83 -7.02
N TRP A 379 -24.88 -0.13 -6.45
CA TRP A 379 -24.48 -1.53 -6.53
C TRP A 379 -24.47 -2.06 -7.98
N VAL A 380 -25.36 -1.60 -8.85
CA VAL A 380 -25.33 -1.95 -10.30
C VAL A 380 -24.07 -1.39 -10.94
N ILE A 381 -23.73 -0.14 -10.64
CA ILE A 381 -22.51 0.51 -11.14
C ILE A 381 -21.27 -0.27 -10.70
N ARG A 382 -21.24 -0.70 -9.45
CA ARG A 382 -20.20 -1.55 -8.87
C ARG A 382 -20.08 -2.89 -9.61
N GLU A 383 -21.20 -3.59 -9.84
CA GLU A 383 -21.20 -4.88 -10.55
C GLU A 383 -20.73 -4.75 -11.99
N ILE A 384 -21.11 -3.68 -12.68
CA ILE A 384 -20.64 -3.37 -14.04
C ILE A 384 -19.14 -3.05 -14.05
N GLY A 385 -18.62 -2.50 -12.97
CA GLY A 385 -17.21 -2.13 -12.82
C GLY A 385 -16.86 -0.73 -13.34
N THR A 386 -17.86 0.12 -13.54
CA THR A 386 -17.68 1.51 -13.97
C THR A 386 -17.77 2.51 -12.80
N LEU A 387 -17.62 3.78 -13.10
CA LEU A 387 -17.81 4.88 -12.14
C LEU A 387 -19.16 5.56 -12.35
N ASP A 388 -19.73 6.11 -11.29
CA ASP A 388 -21.03 6.77 -11.34
C ASP A 388 -21.05 7.96 -12.31
N ARG A 389 -19.94 8.67 -12.46
CA ARG A 389 -19.79 9.80 -13.40
C ARG A 389 -19.60 9.40 -14.86
N ASN A 390 -19.31 8.13 -15.13
CA ASN A 390 -19.08 7.62 -16.49
C ASN A 390 -20.40 7.19 -17.17
N ILE A 391 -21.51 7.33 -16.48
CA ILE A 391 -22.83 6.99 -17.02
C ILE A 391 -23.55 8.30 -17.39
N SER A 392 -24.09 8.33 -18.58
CA SER A 392 -24.89 9.46 -19.08
C SER A 392 -26.17 8.99 -19.76
N TRP A 393 -27.11 9.88 -19.88
CA TRP A 393 -28.37 9.68 -20.57
C TRP A 393 -28.73 10.89 -21.40
N ASP A 394 -29.00 10.70 -22.70
CA ASP A 394 -29.34 11.73 -23.67
C ASP A 394 -30.86 11.86 -23.91
N GLY A 395 -31.68 11.18 -23.14
CA GLY A 395 -33.12 11.09 -23.28
C GLY A 395 -33.61 9.88 -24.10
N LYS A 396 -32.71 9.21 -24.83
CA LYS A 396 -33.00 8.02 -25.65
C LYS A 396 -32.06 6.85 -25.32
N THR A 397 -30.85 7.14 -24.92
CA THR A 397 -29.82 6.13 -24.72
C THR A 397 -29.07 6.38 -23.42
N ILE A 398 -28.94 5.36 -22.58
CA ILE A 398 -28.00 5.33 -21.48
C ILE A 398 -26.68 4.84 -22.06
N SER A 399 -25.61 5.60 -21.83
CA SER A 399 -24.26 5.29 -22.32
C SER A 399 -23.28 5.18 -21.16
N ILE A 400 -22.37 4.22 -21.25
CA ILE A 400 -21.24 4.04 -20.33
C ILE A 400 -19.98 4.45 -21.09
N HIS A 401 -19.38 5.59 -20.73
CA HIS A 401 -18.31 6.24 -21.52
C HIS A 401 -16.99 5.44 -21.57
N ASP A 402 -16.72 4.60 -20.60
CA ASP A 402 -15.54 3.75 -20.51
C ASP A 402 -15.70 2.39 -21.20
N SER A 403 -16.86 2.14 -21.75
CA SER A 403 -17.15 0.96 -22.55
C SER A 403 -18.08 1.32 -23.72
N SER A 404 -18.07 0.51 -24.77
CA SER A 404 -19.01 0.71 -25.88
C SER A 404 -20.45 0.26 -25.56
N LYS A 405 -20.76 0.04 -24.27
CA LYS A 405 -22.08 -0.43 -23.85
C LYS A 405 -23.08 0.72 -23.84
N THR A 406 -24.18 0.50 -24.52
CA THR A 406 -25.31 1.41 -24.58
C THR A 406 -26.61 0.67 -24.35
N LEU A 407 -27.59 1.33 -23.77
CA LEU A 407 -28.91 0.79 -23.56
C LEU A 407 -29.96 1.77 -24.10
N SER A 408 -30.65 1.38 -25.19
CA SER A 408 -31.70 2.20 -25.76
C SER A 408 -32.94 2.19 -24.90
N MET A 409 -33.61 3.34 -24.85
CA MET A 409 -34.85 3.50 -24.09
C MET A 409 -35.82 4.47 -24.78
N SER A 410 -37.09 4.27 -24.52
CA SER A 410 -38.13 5.20 -24.97
C SER A 410 -39.18 5.41 -23.89
N TRP A 411 -39.66 6.64 -23.77
CA TRP A 411 -40.67 7.03 -22.79
C TRP A 411 -42.00 7.27 -23.50
N ASN A 412 -43.05 6.65 -23.01
CA ASN A 412 -44.44 6.97 -23.31
C ASN A 412 -45.07 7.68 -22.11
N SER A 413 -46.33 8.10 -22.22
CA SER A 413 -46.98 8.89 -21.15
C SER A 413 -46.95 8.22 -19.76
N ASN A 414 -47.09 6.90 -19.66
CA ASN A 414 -47.14 6.14 -18.41
C ASN A 414 -46.23 4.90 -18.42
N SER A 415 -45.33 4.79 -19.37
CA SER A 415 -44.44 3.63 -19.46
C SER A 415 -43.09 4.00 -20.04
N VAL A 416 -42.10 3.23 -19.70
CA VAL A 416 -40.76 3.28 -20.27
C VAL A 416 -40.39 1.93 -20.84
N GLN A 417 -39.86 1.93 -22.05
CA GLN A 417 -39.24 0.76 -22.66
C GLN A 417 -37.71 0.87 -22.47
N LEU A 418 -37.12 -0.19 -21.92
CA LEU A 418 -35.69 -0.29 -21.66
C LEU A 418 -35.19 -1.58 -22.34
N GLY A 419 -34.56 -1.47 -23.50
CA GLY A 419 -34.29 -2.61 -24.34
C GLY A 419 -35.58 -3.35 -24.70
N ASP A 420 -35.66 -4.65 -24.38
CA ASP A 420 -36.83 -5.50 -24.65
C ASP A 420 -37.91 -5.47 -23.54
N PHE A 421 -37.65 -4.75 -22.45
CA PHE A 421 -38.53 -4.70 -21.27
C PHE A 421 -39.35 -3.41 -21.25
N SER A 422 -40.62 -3.51 -20.86
CA SER A 422 -41.55 -2.39 -20.69
C SER A 422 -41.98 -2.29 -19.23
N TYR A 423 -41.87 -1.09 -18.64
CA TYR A 423 -42.22 -0.81 -17.26
C TYR A 423 -43.29 0.27 -17.21
N THR A 424 -44.31 0.06 -16.40
CA THR A 424 -45.34 1.07 -16.13
C THR A 424 -44.83 1.99 -15.01
N LEU A 425 -44.93 3.30 -15.19
CA LEU A 425 -44.47 4.32 -14.24
C LEU A 425 -45.65 5.07 -13.62
N GLU A 426 -45.57 5.34 -12.32
CA GLU A 426 -46.54 6.18 -11.61
C GLU A 426 -46.21 7.68 -11.74
N ASN A 427 -44.96 7.99 -12.06
CA ASN A 427 -44.42 9.34 -12.22
C ASN A 427 -43.28 9.37 -13.25
N ASP A 428 -42.66 10.54 -13.46
CA ASP A 428 -41.54 10.72 -14.40
C ASP A 428 -40.18 10.21 -13.86
N ILE A 429 -40.21 9.25 -12.92
CA ILE A 429 -39.02 8.64 -12.32
C ILE A 429 -38.98 7.15 -12.62
N LEU A 430 -37.93 6.70 -13.28
CA LEU A 430 -37.57 5.28 -13.40
C LEU A 430 -36.54 4.93 -12.32
N ASP A 431 -36.98 4.22 -11.29
CA ASP A 431 -36.06 3.71 -10.25
C ASP A 431 -35.73 2.27 -10.55
N LEU A 432 -34.47 2.01 -10.96
CA LEU A 432 -34.04 0.67 -11.35
C LEU A 432 -33.88 -0.27 -10.16
N ASP A 433 -33.78 0.22 -8.93
CA ASP A 433 -33.69 -0.62 -7.73
C ASP A 433 -34.97 -1.45 -7.51
N ILE A 434 -36.12 -0.93 -7.99
CA ILE A 434 -37.41 -1.62 -7.89
C ILE A 434 -37.47 -2.84 -8.85
N PHE A 435 -36.77 -2.75 -9.98
CA PHE A 435 -36.86 -3.73 -11.09
C PHE A 435 -35.68 -4.71 -11.13
N ILE A 436 -34.56 -4.37 -10.52
CA ILE A 436 -33.36 -5.17 -10.52
C ILE A 436 -33.06 -5.58 -9.06
N GLN A 437 -33.19 -6.87 -8.77
CA GLN A 437 -32.80 -7.36 -7.44
C GLN A 437 -31.29 -7.38 -7.31
N SER A 438 -30.81 -6.87 -6.18
CA SER A 438 -29.40 -6.95 -5.84
C SER A 438 -28.98 -8.43 -5.66
N PRO A 439 -27.87 -8.88 -6.27
CA PRO A 439 -27.34 -10.23 -6.10
C PRO A 439 -26.89 -10.53 -4.66
#